data_7a1dbc1569b11587b148761c97896555
#
_entry.id   7a1dbc1569b11587b148761c97896555
#
_cell.length_a   1.000
_cell.length_b   1.000
_cell.length_c   1.000
_cell.angle_alpha   90.00
_cell.angle_beta   90.00
_cell.angle_gamma   90.00
#
_symmetry.space_group_name_H-M   'P 1'
#
loop_
_entity.id
_entity.type
_entity.pdbx_description
1 polymer ?
#
loop_
_entity_poly.entity_id
_entity_poly.type
_entity_poly.pdbx_seq_one_letter_code
_entity_poly.pdbx_strand_id
1 'polypeptide(L)'
;MKKILIVEDDLLAAELERDYLEVSGYEVELCSDGDEGYKKAKSGDYDLLLLDIMLPGMSGFEICRRIRREQNVPIIMVTAKTEDVDMIRGLGLGADDYIMKPFNPTELVARAKAHIRIHEILLGESGTEKQEIRYRDLVISVPYRKVTVRGEEVNLKNREYELLYFLASHQGMVFSREALLERIWGQDPTGDTATVMVHIGRIREKIEENPQKPEYILTVWGAGYKFADKP
;
A
#
# COMPACT_ATOMS: atom_id res chain seq x y z
N MET A 1 -18.70 7.56 6.44
CA MET A 1 -17.84 7.98 5.32
C MET A 1 -16.49 8.28 5.96
N LYS A 2 -15.38 7.95 5.31
CA LYS A 2 -14.04 8.21 5.87
C LYS A 2 -13.68 9.67 5.71
N LYS A 3 -13.09 10.26 6.75
CA LYS A 3 -12.82 11.69 6.85
C LYS A 3 -11.33 12.00 6.76
N ILE A 4 -10.96 12.93 5.88
CA ILE A 4 -9.58 13.34 5.63
C ILE A 4 -9.42 14.82 5.99
N LEU A 5 -8.39 15.16 6.75
CA LEU A 5 -7.99 16.56 6.97
C LEU A 5 -6.82 16.88 6.04
N ILE A 6 -6.97 17.95 5.27
CA ILE A 6 -5.89 18.53 4.46
C ILE A 6 -5.46 19.83 5.11
N VAL A 7 -4.17 19.96 5.43
CA VAL A 7 -3.57 21.20 5.92
C VAL A 7 -2.61 21.71 4.85
N GLU A 8 -3.03 22.73 4.11
CA GLU A 8 -2.38 23.26 2.90
C GLU A 8 -2.72 24.74 2.77
N ASP A 9 -1.73 25.60 2.66
CA ASP A 9 -1.91 27.06 2.56
C ASP A 9 -2.17 27.54 1.11
N ASP A 10 -1.76 26.77 0.11
CA ASP A 10 -2.15 27.03 -1.28
C ASP A 10 -3.59 26.52 -1.53
N LEU A 11 -4.53 27.46 -1.60
CA LEU A 11 -5.94 27.17 -1.80
C LEU A 11 -6.22 26.37 -3.08
N LEU A 12 -5.50 26.63 -4.17
CA LEU A 12 -5.70 25.94 -5.44
C LEU A 12 -5.25 24.49 -5.33
N ALA A 13 -4.13 24.22 -4.68
CA ALA A 13 -3.64 22.88 -4.39
C ALA A 13 -4.62 22.14 -3.47
N ALA A 14 -5.05 22.76 -2.38
CA ALA A 14 -5.99 22.20 -1.41
C ALA A 14 -7.34 21.82 -2.06
N GLU A 15 -7.89 22.71 -2.90
CA GLU A 15 -9.15 22.44 -3.62
C GLU A 15 -9.01 21.29 -4.63
N LEU A 16 -7.90 21.24 -5.35
CA LEU A 16 -7.63 20.15 -6.28
C LEU A 16 -7.54 18.79 -5.54
N GLU A 17 -6.79 18.73 -4.45
CA GLU A 17 -6.66 17.54 -3.61
C GLU A 17 -8.02 17.08 -3.06
N ARG A 18 -8.80 18.02 -2.51
CA ARG A 18 -10.15 17.78 -2.03
C ARG A 18 -11.03 17.18 -3.11
N ASP A 19 -11.12 17.83 -4.28
CA ASP A 19 -12.04 17.41 -5.34
C ASP A 19 -11.79 15.97 -5.80
N TYR A 20 -10.53 15.55 -5.92
CA TYR A 20 -10.19 14.17 -6.27
C TYR A 20 -10.52 13.17 -5.15
N LEU A 21 -10.34 13.55 -3.90
CA LEU A 21 -10.66 12.69 -2.77
C LEU A 21 -12.19 12.59 -2.57
N GLU A 22 -12.93 13.67 -2.72
CA GLU A 22 -14.40 13.66 -2.63
C GLU A 22 -15.04 12.83 -3.74
N VAL A 23 -14.57 12.96 -4.99
CA VAL A 23 -15.00 12.09 -6.10
C VAL A 23 -14.72 10.63 -5.80
N SER A 24 -13.70 10.35 -5.00
CA SER A 24 -13.34 8.99 -4.56
C SER A 24 -14.12 8.49 -3.32
N GLY A 25 -15.07 9.30 -2.81
CA GLY A 25 -15.99 8.91 -1.75
C GLY A 25 -15.51 9.24 -0.32
N TYR A 26 -14.55 10.14 -0.17
CA TYR A 26 -14.10 10.64 1.13
C TYR A 26 -14.81 11.92 1.53
N GLU A 27 -14.93 12.19 2.81
CA GLU A 27 -15.27 13.50 3.37
C GLU A 27 -13.98 14.26 3.61
N VAL A 28 -13.86 15.49 3.09
CA VAL A 28 -12.61 16.26 3.17
C VAL A 28 -12.84 17.57 3.89
N GLU A 29 -11.99 17.85 4.88
CA GLU A 29 -11.94 19.13 5.58
C GLU A 29 -10.61 19.84 5.25
N LEU A 30 -10.70 21.13 4.86
CA LEU A 30 -9.54 21.94 4.52
C LEU A 30 -9.15 22.86 5.69
N CYS A 31 -7.85 23.11 5.83
CA CYS A 31 -7.28 24.07 6.75
C CYS A 31 -6.03 24.71 6.12
N SER A 32 -5.90 26.02 6.17
CA SER A 32 -4.77 26.75 5.57
C SER A 32 -3.72 27.21 6.57
N ASP A 33 -3.93 26.95 7.87
CA ASP A 33 -3.04 27.39 8.94
C ASP A 33 -2.60 26.19 9.78
N GLY A 34 -1.31 26.12 10.10
CA GLY A 34 -0.76 24.97 10.81
C GLY A 34 -1.19 24.87 12.29
N ASP A 35 -1.40 25.99 12.98
CA ASP A 35 -1.86 25.97 14.38
C ASP A 35 -3.33 25.52 14.47
N GLU A 36 -4.15 25.98 13.53
CA GLU A 36 -5.55 25.51 13.40
C GLU A 36 -5.59 24.06 12.95
N GLY A 37 -4.79 23.67 11.97
CA GLY A 37 -4.66 22.30 11.48
C GLY A 37 -4.28 21.32 12.59
N TYR A 38 -3.33 21.70 13.45
CA TYR A 38 -2.99 20.90 14.62
C TYR A 38 -4.16 20.75 15.60
N LYS A 39 -4.89 21.83 15.89
CA LYS A 39 -6.07 21.78 16.78
C LYS A 39 -7.16 20.85 16.23
N LYS A 40 -7.46 20.95 14.93
CA LYS A 40 -8.41 20.08 14.24
C LYS A 40 -7.96 18.64 14.27
N ALA A 41 -6.72 18.35 13.88
CA ALA A 41 -6.15 17.01 13.88
C ALA A 41 -6.18 16.37 15.28
N LYS A 42 -5.94 17.15 16.34
CA LYS A 42 -5.95 16.67 17.71
C LYS A 42 -7.35 16.37 18.25
N SER A 43 -8.36 17.14 17.88
CA SER A 43 -9.73 17.06 18.43
C SER A 43 -10.70 16.32 17.54
N GLY A 44 -10.35 16.06 16.26
CA GLY A 44 -11.23 15.43 15.28
C GLY A 44 -10.91 13.96 15.07
N ASP A 45 -11.93 13.22 14.66
CA ASP A 45 -11.81 11.83 14.24
C ASP A 45 -11.56 11.79 12.74
N TYR A 46 -10.28 11.85 12.35
CA TYR A 46 -9.86 11.73 10.95
C TYR A 46 -9.27 10.35 10.69
N ASP A 47 -9.53 9.82 9.51
CA ASP A 47 -8.97 8.55 9.05
C ASP A 47 -7.62 8.74 8.33
N LEU A 48 -7.30 9.99 7.94
CA LEU A 48 -6.04 10.37 7.30
C LEU A 48 -5.78 11.87 7.46
N LEU A 49 -4.51 12.23 7.63
CA LEU A 49 -4.03 13.62 7.56
C LEU A 49 -3.13 13.77 6.32
N LEU A 50 -3.40 14.80 5.51
CA LEU A 50 -2.51 15.28 4.46
C LEU A 50 -1.93 16.62 4.93
N LEU A 51 -0.61 16.73 5.03
CA LEU A 51 0.05 17.87 5.61
C LEU A 51 1.11 18.45 4.65
N ASP A 52 0.98 19.71 4.26
CA ASP A 52 2.13 20.42 3.68
C ASP A 52 3.17 20.69 4.76
N ILE A 53 4.43 20.70 4.38
CA ILE A 53 5.55 21.04 5.28
C ILE A 53 5.57 22.54 5.57
N MET A 54 5.33 23.35 4.55
CA MET A 54 5.52 24.81 4.56
C MET A 54 4.19 25.50 4.88
N LEU A 55 3.75 25.44 6.13
CA LEU A 55 2.51 26.05 6.57
C LEU A 55 2.80 27.33 7.38
N PRO A 56 1.92 28.34 7.32
CA PRO A 56 1.95 29.46 8.27
C PRO A 56 1.67 28.95 9.69
N GLY A 57 2.30 29.60 10.68
CA GLY A 57 2.22 29.16 12.08
C GLY A 57 3.04 27.88 12.32
N MET A 58 2.40 26.78 12.62
CA MET A 58 3.05 25.51 12.89
C MET A 58 3.35 24.73 11.60
N SER A 59 4.62 24.34 11.38
CA SER A 59 4.98 23.52 10.20
C SER A 59 4.37 22.14 10.23
N GLY A 60 4.15 21.53 9.04
CA GLY A 60 3.63 20.16 8.94
C GLY A 60 4.48 19.11 9.66
N PHE A 61 5.79 19.28 9.71
CA PHE A 61 6.67 18.42 10.51
C PHE A 61 6.37 18.50 12.01
N GLU A 62 6.12 19.69 12.53
CA GLU A 62 5.80 19.86 13.94
C GLU A 62 4.41 19.31 14.27
N ILE A 63 3.43 19.48 13.36
CA ILE A 63 2.10 18.86 13.48
C ILE A 63 2.25 17.34 13.53
N CYS A 64 2.93 16.73 12.55
CA CYS A 64 3.19 15.32 12.48
C CYS A 64 3.82 14.78 13.78
N ARG A 65 4.90 15.42 14.25
CA ARG A 65 5.60 15.05 15.48
C ARG A 65 4.71 15.07 16.72
N ARG A 66 3.83 16.08 16.84
CA ARG A 66 2.93 16.22 18.00
C ARG A 66 1.79 15.21 17.95
N ILE A 67 1.13 15.09 16.79
CA ILE A 67 0.03 14.15 16.60
C ILE A 67 0.50 12.71 16.84
N ARG A 68 1.66 12.33 16.33
CA ARG A 68 2.20 10.97 16.47
C ARG A 68 2.46 10.55 17.93
N ARG A 69 2.58 11.49 18.86
CA ARG A 69 2.70 11.19 20.29
C ARG A 69 1.37 10.84 20.95
N GLU A 70 0.28 11.27 20.36
CA GLU A 70 -1.07 11.17 20.94
C GLU A 70 -1.98 10.21 20.15
N GLN A 71 -1.74 10.07 18.83
CA GLN A 71 -2.60 9.34 17.91
C GLN A 71 -1.79 8.58 16.86
N ASN A 72 -2.38 7.47 16.39
CA ASN A 72 -1.81 6.65 15.32
C ASN A 72 -2.49 6.86 13.95
N VAL A 73 -3.22 7.97 13.77
CA VAL A 73 -3.85 8.32 12.49
C VAL A 73 -2.80 8.35 11.37
N PRO A 74 -3.06 7.81 10.17
CA PRO A 74 -2.14 7.87 9.05
C PRO A 74 -1.84 9.31 8.66
N ILE A 75 -0.55 9.62 8.39
CA ILE A 75 -0.09 10.95 7.99
C ILE A 75 0.71 10.83 6.71
N ILE A 76 0.27 11.53 5.66
CA ILE A 76 1.01 11.69 4.42
C ILE A 76 1.49 13.15 4.33
N MET A 77 2.79 13.33 4.15
CA MET A 77 3.35 14.67 3.88
C MET A 77 3.24 14.96 2.38
N VAL A 78 2.69 16.14 2.02
CA VAL A 78 2.53 16.55 0.62
C VAL A 78 3.25 17.91 0.46
N THR A 79 4.30 17.97 -0.36
CA THR A 79 5.14 19.18 -0.40
C THR A 79 5.91 19.38 -1.70
N ALA A 80 6.24 20.66 -1.99
CA ALA A 80 7.14 21.04 -3.07
C ALA A 80 8.63 20.87 -2.73
N LYS A 81 8.98 20.54 -1.49
CA LYS A 81 10.37 20.41 -1.04
C LYS A 81 11.00 19.12 -1.53
N THR A 82 12.11 19.26 -2.28
CA THR A 82 12.79 18.18 -3.02
C THR A 82 14.06 17.67 -2.35
N GLU A 83 14.43 18.18 -1.17
CA GLU A 83 15.64 17.71 -0.51
C GLU A 83 15.41 16.36 0.15
N ASP A 84 16.21 15.35 -0.21
CA ASP A 84 16.18 13.99 0.37
C ASP A 84 16.24 14.00 1.90
N VAL A 85 16.91 15.00 2.47
CA VAL A 85 17.02 15.21 3.93
C VAL A 85 15.66 15.51 4.56
N ASP A 86 14.80 16.27 3.90
CA ASP A 86 13.47 16.60 4.43
C ASP A 86 12.53 15.37 4.37
N MET A 87 12.65 14.55 3.34
CA MET A 87 11.92 13.27 3.22
C MET A 87 12.33 12.29 4.32
N ILE A 88 13.64 12.08 4.52
CA ILE A 88 14.16 11.22 5.59
C ILE A 88 13.75 11.75 6.97
N ARG A 89 13.77 13.07 7.16
CA ARG A 89 13.35 13.73 8.40
C ARG A 89 11.85 13.51 8.67
N GLY A 90 10.99 13.66 7.65
CA GLY A 90 9.54 13.46 7.78
C GLY A 90 9.17 12.05 8.19
N LEU A 91 9.76 11.05 7.53
CA LEU A 91 9.58 9.63 7.89
C LEU A 91 10.16 9.32 9.28
N GLY A 92 11.30 9.91 9.64
CA GLY A 92 11.89 9.79 10.99
C GLY A 92 11.07 10.45 12.09
N LEU A 93 10.19 11.40 11.75
CA LEU A 93 9.26 12.06 12.70
C LEU A 93 7.93 11.32 12.83
N GLY A 94 7.69 10.26 12.05
CA GLY A 94 6.53 9.37 12.16
C GLY A 94 5.47 9.58 11.07
N ALA A 95 5.78 10.26 9.96
CA ALA A 95 4.94 10.24 8.76
C ALA A 95 4.92 8.82 8.15
N ASP A 96 3.80 8.41 7.59
CA ASP A 96 3.62 7.09 6.99
C ASP A 96 3.99 7.10 5.50
N ASP A 97 3.89 8.26 4.84
CA ASP A 97 4.24 8.41 3.42
C ASP A 97 4.60 9.86 3.10
N TYR A 98 5.10 10.06 1.88
CA TYR A 98 5.56 11.33 1.37
C TYR A 98 5.23 11.48 -0.11
N ILE A 99 4.59 12.57 -0.50
CA ILE A 99 4.22 12.89 -1.89
C ILE A 99 4.85 14.22 -2.28
N MET A 100 5.61 14.22 -3.37
CA MET A 100 6.23 15.45 -3.90
C MET A 100 5.33 16.13 -4.91
N LYS A 101 5.15 17.45 -4.76
CA LYS A 101 4.52 18.33 -5.77
C LYS A 101 5.53 18.63 -6.91
N PRO A 102 5.11 18.62 -8.21
CA PRO A 102 3.78 18.28 -8.69
C PRO A 102 3.55 16.75 -8.71
N PHE A 103 2.40 16.29 -8.26
CA PHE A 103 2.01 14.89 -8.26
C PHE A 103 0.78 14.64 -9.15
N ASN A 104 0.58 13.39 -9.54
CA ASN A 104 -0.64 12.98 -10.21
C ASN A 104 -1.74 12.81 -9.14
N PRO A 105 -2.90 13.49 -9.24
CA PRO A 105 -3.99 13.37 -8.28
C PRO A 105 -4.48 11.93 -8.07
N THR A 106 -4.40 11.09 -9.09
CA THR A 106 -4.74 9.65 -8.93
C THR A 106 -3.73 8.90 -8.05
N GLU A 107 -2.47 9.36 -7.99
CA GLU A 107 -1.47 8.83 -7.07
C GLU A 107 -1.82 9.18 -5.62
N LEU A 108 -2.21 10.44 -5.36
CA LEU A 108 -2.65 10.87 -4.04
C LEU A 108 -3.81 10.00 -3.52
N VAL A 109 -4.84 9.82 -4.36
CA VAL A 109 -6.01 8.98 -4.02
C VAL A 109 -5.60 7.53 -3.74
N ALA A 110 -4.72 6.96 -4.56
CA ALA A 110 -4.26 5.59 -4.38
C ALA A 110 -3.49 5.40 -3.06
N ARG A 111 -2.62 6.34 -2.70
CA ARG A 111 -1.86 6.34 -1.43
C ARG A 111 -2.76 6.56 -0.23
N ALA A 112 -3.66 7.56 -0.29
CA ALA A 112 -4.66 7.80 0.75
C ALA A 112 -5.48 6.54 1.04
N LYS A 113 -6.01 5.90 0.01
CA LYS A 113 -6.77 4.65 0.12
C LYS A 113 -5.96 3.52 0.75
N ALA A 114 -4.68 3.39 0.37
CA ALA A 114 -3.80 2.35 0.90
C ALA A 114 -3.55 2.55 2.40
N HIS A 115 -3.22 3.77 2.84
CA HIS A 115 -2.91 4.07 4.23
C HIS A 115 -4.14 3.99 5.14
N ILE A 116 -5.29 4.52 4.73
CA ILE A 116 -6.56 4.38 5.46
C ILE A 116 -6.86 2.89 5.67
N ARG A 117 -6.77 2.09 4.61
CA ARG A 117 -7.05 0.66 4.69
C ARG A 117 -6.11 -0.09 5.64
N ILE A 118 -4.79 0.21 5.60
CA ILE A 118 -3.82 -0.40 6.52
C ILE A 118 -4.17 -0.04 7.96
N HIS A 119 -4.56 1.21 8.20
CA HIS A 119 -4.92 1.69 9.52
C HIS A 119 -6.19 0.99 10.07
N GLU A 120 -7.25 0.86 9.26
CA GLU A 120 -8.46 0.12 9.62
C GLU A 120 -8.17 -1.33 10.03
N ILE A 121 -7.25 -1.97 9.33
CA ILE A 121 -6.83 -3.34 9.63
C ILE A 121 -6.12 -3.41 10.97
N LEU A 122 -5.23 -2.46 11.26
CA LEU A 122 -4.49 -2.38 12.52
C LEU A 122 -5.41 -2.11 13.72
N LEU A 123 -6.47 -1.33 13.52
CA LEU A 123 -7.48 -1.04 14.56
C LEU A 123 -8.50 -2.18 14.73
N GLY A 124 -8.52 -3.17 13.84
CA GLY A 124 -9.53 -4.25 13.85
C GLY A 124 -10.93 -3.76 13.46
N GLU A 125 -11.05 -2.54 12.92
CA GLU A 125 -12.31 -1.91 12.54
C GLU A 125 -12.82 -2.35 11.17
N SER A 126 -11.98 -3.02 10.38
CA SER A 126 -12.39 -3.55 9.09
C SER A 126 -13.35 -4.71 9.31
N GLY A 127 -14.64 -4.40 9.31
CA GLY A 127 -15.71 -5.37 9.08
C GLY A 127 -15.69 -5.96 7.66
N THR A 128 -14.63 -5.70 6.91
CA THR A 128 -14.35 -6.36 5.64
C THR A 128 -13.75 -7.72 5.95
N GLU A 129 -14.38 -8.76 5.44
CA GLU A 129 -13.86 -10.11 5.31
C GLU A 129 -12.33 -10.06 5.31
N LYS A 130 -11.72 -10.77 6.25
CA LYS A 130 -10.26 -10.95 6.30
C LYS A 130 -9.84 -11.16 4.87
N GLN A 131 -9.14 -10.19 4.29
CA GLN A 131 -8.61 -10.39 2.94
C GLN A 131 -7.47 -11.39 3.04
N GLU A 132 -7.87 -12.59 3.34
CA GLU A 132 -7.05 -13.78 3.31
C GLU A 132 -7.47 -14.56 2.07
N ILE A 133 -6.52 -14.81 1.21
CA ILE A 133 -6.71 -15.82 0.18
C ILE A 133 -6.43 -17.14 0.87
N ARG A 134 -7.48 -17.96 1.00
CA ARG A 134 -7.37 -19.32 1.56
C ARG A 134 -7.54 -20.32 0.44
N TYR A 135 -6.57 -21.19 0.34
CA TYR A 135 -6.62 -22.33 -0.57
C TYR A 135 -5.97 -23.55 0.10
N ARG A 136 -6.78 -24.56 0.45
CA ARG A 136 -6.33 -25.68 1.28
C ARG A 136 -5.62 -25.19 2.54
N ASP A 137 -4.37 -25.58 2.77
CA ASP A 137 -3.56 -25.23 3.93
C ASP A 137 -2.75 -23.92 3.73
N LEU A 138 -2.82 -23.31 2.55
CA LEU A 138 -2.18 -22.03 2.25
C LEU A 138 -3.12 -20.87 2.61
N VAL A 139 -2.61 -19.94 3.41
CA VAL A 139 -3.30 -18.70 3.75
C VAL A 139 -2.38 -17.53 3.44
N ILE A 140 -2.85 -16.59 2.62
CA ILE A 140 -2.17 -15.33 2.33
C ILE A 140 -2.95 -14.21 3.00
N SER A 141 -2.39 -13.64 4.04
CA SER A 141 -2.94 -12.45 4.69
C SER A 141 -2.42 -11.20 3.98
N VAL A 142 -3.27 -10.60 3.16
CA VAL A 142 -2.90 -9.48 2.28
C VAL A 142 -2.46 -8.26 3.07
N PRO A 143 -3.15 -7.87 4.17
CA PRO A 143 -2.80 -6.69 4.95
C PRO A 143 -1.42 -6.78 5.58
N TYR A 144 -1.08 -7.96 6.09
CA TYR A 144 0.18 -8.20 6.80
C TYR A 144 1.30 -8.68 5.87
N ARG A 145 1.01 -8.87 4.56
CA ARG A 145 1.92 -9.50 3.60
C ARG A 145 2.50 -10.82 4.11
N LYS A 146 1.70 -11.55 4.88
CA LYS A 146 2.09 -12.77 5.59
C LYS A 146 1.51 -13.99 4.87
N VAL A 147 2.32 -15.01 4.73
CA VAL A 147 1.93 -16.29 4.15
C VAL A 147 2.13 -17.39 5.19
N THR A 148 1.13 -18.23 5.37
CA THR A 148 1.25 -19.42 6.19
C THR A 148 0.85 -20.65 5.37
N VAL A 149 1.54 -21.76 5.59
CA VAL A 149 1.24 -23.07 4.98
C VAL A 149 1.20 -24.10 6.10
N ARG A 150 0.12 -24.85 6.18
CA ARG A 150 -0.08 -25.83 7.27
C ARG A 150 0.05 -25.24 8.68
N GLY A 151 -0.31 -23.95 8.82
CA GLY A 151 -0.23 -23.19 10.07
C GLY A 151 1.14 -22.59 10.39
N GLU A 152 2.18 -22.89 9.63
CA GLU A 152 3.52 -22.34 9.81
C GLU A 152 3.75 -21.13 8.90
N GLU A 153 4.42 -20.10 9.42
CA GLU A 153 4.75 -18.90 8.66
C GLU A 153 5.87 -19.15 7.66
N VAL A 154 5.63 -18.76 6.41
CA VAL A 154 6.57 -18.89 5.31
C VAL A 154 7.17 -17.54 4.97
N ASN A 155 8.48 -17.40 5.10
CA ASN A 155 9.18 -16.16 4.76
C ASN A 155 9.43 -16.08 3.25
N LEU A 156 8.68 -15.22 2.56
CA LEU A 156 8.86 -14.91 1.14
C LEU A 156 9.58 -13.57 0.98
N LYS A 157 10.51 -13.52 0.03
CA LYS A 157 11.08 -12.23 -0.41
C LYS A 157 10.02 -11.39 -1.13
N ASN A 158 10.22 -10.08 -1.20
CA ASN A 158 9.21 -9.15 -1.73
C ASN A 158 8.62 -9.60 -3.08
N ARG A 159 9.47 -9.91 -4.08
CA ARG A 159 9.03 -10.37 -5.42
C ARG A 159 8.40 -11.76 -5.41
N GLU A 160 8.81 -12.63 -4.51
CA GLU A 160 8.18 -13.96 -4.32
C GLU A 160 6.75 -13.80 -3.77
N TYR A 161 6.56 -12.90 -2.79
CA TYR A 161 5.25 -12.58 -2.26
C TYR A 161 4.35 -11.96 -3.33
N GLU A 162 4.81 -10.95 -4.06
CA GLU A 162 4.05 -10.29 -5.11
C GLU A 162 3.60 -11.27 -6.20
N LEU A 163 4.48 -12.15 -6.63
CA LEU A 163 4.19 -13.16 -7.64
C LEU A 163 3.16 -14.20 -7.14
N LEU A 164 3.35 -14.71 -5.91
CA LEU A 164 2.38 -15.62 -5.29
C LEU A 164 1.01 -14.97 -5.11
N TYR A 165 0.98 -13.76 -4.56
CA TYR A 165 -0.25 -13.02 -4.34
C TYR A 165 -1.00 -12.74 -5.64
N PHE A 166 -0.28 -12.30 -6.67
CA PHE A 166 -0.87 -12.05 -7.99
C PHE A 166 -1.52 -13.31 -8.56
N LEU A 167 -0.80 -14.43 -8.58
CA LEU A 167 -1.34 -15.69 -9.09
C LEU A 167 -2.52 -16.19 -8.25
N ALA A 168 -2.42 -16.14 -6.92
CA ALA A 168 -3.47 -16.58 -6.01
C ALA A 168 -4.73 -15.70 -6.06
N SER A 169 -4.58 -14.42 -6.41
CA SER A 169 -5.71 -13.51 -6.63
C SER A 169 -6.44 -13.77 -7.95
N HIS A 170 -5.82 -14.50 -8.87
CA HIS A 170 -6.35 -14.85 -10.20
C HIS A 170 -6.40 -16.38 -10.40
N GLN A 171 -7.02 -17.06 -9.43
CA GLN A 171 -7.10 -18.53 -9.43
C GLN A 171 -7.65 -19.07 -10.75
N GLY A 172 -7.00 -20.09 -11.28
CA GLY A 172 -7.38 -20.75 -12.54
C GLY A 172 -6.91 -20.01 -13.81
N MET A 173 -6.58 -18.73 -13.74
CA MET A 173 -6.11 -17.98 -14.90
C MET A 173 -4.66 -18.30 -15.22
N VAL A 174 -4.37 -18.52 -16.52
CA VAL A 174 -3.03 -18.79 -17.01
C VAL A 174 -2.36 -17.49 -17.44
N PHE A 175 -1.14 -17.28 -16.98
CA PHE A 175 -0.32 -16.12 -17.34
C PHE A 175 0.97 -16.57 -17.99
N SER A 176 1.34 -15.94 -19.10
CA SER A 176 2.62 -16.19 -19.76
C SER A 176 3.78 -15.65 -18.89
N ARG A 177 5.00 -16.10 -19.16
CA ARG A 177 6.19 -15.64 -18.46
C ARG A 177 6.43 -14.16 -18.69
N GLU A 178 6.19 -13.70 -19.89
CA GLU A 178 6.30 -12.31 -20.32
C GLU A 178 5.30 -11.43 -19.53
N ALA A 179 4.04 -11.85 -19.46
CA ALA A 179 3.00 -11.13 -18.72
C ALA A 179 3.31 -11.05 -17.21
N LEU A 180 3.83 -12.13 -16.62
CA LEU A 180 4.26 -12.14 -15.23
C LEU A 180 5.49 -11.27 -14.99
N LEU A 181 6.46 -11.28 -15.92
CA LEU A 181 7.65 -10.43 -15.84
C LEU A 181 7.25 -8.96 -15.85
N GLU A 182 6.46 -8.55 -16.84
CA GLU A 182 5.98 -7.17 -16.96
C GLU A 182 5.19 -6.72 -15.72
N ARG A 183 4.28 -7.57 -15.23
CA ARG A 183 3.40 -7.23 -14.10
C ARG A 183 4.13 -7.09 -12.77
N ILE A 184 5.11 -7.95 -12.51
CA ILE A 184 5.79 -8.03 -11.20
C ILE A 184 7.09 -7.21 -11.19
N TRP A 185 7.81 -7.12 -12.30
CA TRP A 185 9.09 -6.42 -12.40
C TRP A 185 9.02 -5.10 -13.18
N GLY A 186 7.91 -4.85 -13.90
CA GLY A 186 7.74 -3.64 -14.72
C GLY A 186 8.55 -3.70 -16.01
N GLN A 187 8.72 -2.54 -16.63
CA GLN A 187 9.56 -2.41 -17.85
C GLN A 187 11.05 -2.32 -17.50
N ASP A 188 11.59 -3.27 -16.74
CA ASP A 188 13.04 -3.39 -16.58
C ASP A 188 13.62 -4.03 -17.85
N PRO A 189 14.39 -3.30 -18.69
CA PRO A 189 14.90 -3.82 -19.95
C PRO A 189 15.92 -4.95 -19.78
N THR A 190 16.33 -5.27 -18.55
CA THR A 190 17.26 -6.37 -18.23
C THR A 190 16.55 -7.64 -17.75
N GLY A 191 15.22 -7.63 -17.65
CA GLY A 191 14.42 -8.75 -17.14
C GLY A 191 14.34 -9.91 -18.14
N ASP A 192 15.10 -10.98 -17.93
CA ASP A 192 14.92 -12.25 -18.62
C ASP A 192 13.69 -12.99 -18.03
N THR A 193 12.88 -13.62 -18.91
CA THR A 193 11.76 -14.50 -18.50
C THR A 193 12.23 -15.68 -17.63
N ALA A 194 13.52 -16.03 -17.67
CA ALA A 194 14.15 -16.97 -16.74
C ALA A 194 14.01 -16.52 -15.27
N THR A 195 13.95 -15.21 -15.00
CA THR A 195 13.72 -14.66 -13.66
C THR A 195 12.41 -15.16 -13.05
N VAL A 196 11.34 -15.22 -13.84
CA VAL A 196 10.03 -15.73 -13.39
C VAL A 196 10.16 -17.20 -12.98
N MET A 197 10.83 -18.03 -13.79
CA MET A 197 11.01 -19.46 -13.51
C MET A 197 11.77 -19.69 -12.19
N VAL A 198 12.82 -18.92 -11.95
CA VAL A 198 13.61 -18.99 -10.71
C VAL A 198 12.76 -18.64 -9.50
N HIS A 199 11.93 -17.58 -9.58
CA HIS A 199 11.07 -17.18 -8.49
C HIS A 199 9.93 -18.19 -8.25
N ILE A 200 9.32 -18.73 -9.30
CA ILE A 200 8.35 -19.82 -9.17
C ILE A 200 8.98 -21.04 -8.48
N GLY A 201 10.20 -21.42 -8.86
CA GLY A 201 10.93 -22.51 -8.19
C GLY A 201 11.10 -22.25 -6.69
N ARG A 202 11.60 -21.06 -6.32
CA ARG A 202 11.80 -20.66 -4.91
C ARG A 202 10.51 -20.59 -4.11
N ILE A 203 9.41 -20.13 -4.72
CA ILE A 203 8.10 -20.12 -4.06
C ILE A 203 7.66 -21.56 -3.81
N ARG A 204 7.74 -22.43 -4.81
CA ARG A 204 7.37 -23.86 -4.68
C ARG A 204 8.17 -24.57 -3.59
N GLU A 205 9.48 -24.33 -3.51
CA GLU A 205 10.33 -24.87 -2.43
C GLU A 205 9.83 -24.51 -1.03
N LYS A 206 9.13 -23.37 -0.91
CA LYS A 206 8.66 -22.88 0.39
C LYS A 206 7.22 -23.25 0.71
N ILE A 207 6.34 -23.36 -0.30
CA ILE A 207 4.91 -23.56 -0.07
C ILE A 207 4.40 -24.95 -0.43
N GLU A 208 5.02 -25.62 -1.42
CA GLU A 208 4.58 -26.95 -1.87
C GLU A 208 5.15 -28.04 -0.96
N GLU A 209 4.39 -29.12 -0.75
CA GLU A 209 4.91 -30.31 -0.08
C GLU A 209 5.96 -31.01 -0.95
N ASN A 210 5.70 -31.08 -2.25
CA ASN A 210 6.65 -31.58 -3.23
C ASN A 210 6.78 -30.58 -4.38
N PRO A 211 7.88 -29.80 -4.47
CA PRO A 211 8.09 -28.83 -5.54
C PRO A 211 8.05 -29.40 -6.96
N GLN A 212 8.33 -30.71 -7.11
CA GLN A 212 8.30 -31.43 -8.41
C GLN A 212 6.87 -31.85 -8.80
N LYS A 213 5.94 -31.89 -7.83
CA LYS A 213 4.52 -32.16 -8.04
C LYS A 213 3.69 -31.06 -7.39
N PRO A 214 3.77 -29.82 -7.91
CA PRO A 214 3.13 -28.67 -7.27
C PRO A 214 1.61 -28.78 -7.30
N GLU A 215 0.98 -28.35 -6.20
CA GLU A 215 -0.47 -28.32 -6.02
C GLU A 215 -1.04 -26.89 -5.98
N TYR A 216 -0.23 -25.88 -5.67
CA TYR A 216 -0.64 -24.48 -5.61
C TYR A 216 -0.33 -23.74 -6.90
N ILE A 217 0.95 -23.74 -7.34
CA ILE A 217 1.36 -23.06 -8.58
C ILE A 217 1.62 -24.10 -9.66
N LEU A 218 0.73 -24.19 -10.63
CA LEU A 218 0.78 -25.19 -11.70
C LEU A 218 1.50 -24.64 -12.94
N THR A 219 2.28 -25.49 -13.61
CA THR A 219 2.83 -25.19 -14.93
C THR A 219 1.84 -25.60 -16.00
N VAL A 220 1.49 -24.68 -16.89
CA VAL A 220 0.73 -24.96 -18.11
C VAL A 220 1.71 -24.96 -19.28
N TRP A 221 2.06 -26.17 -19.74
CA TRP A 221 3.08 -26.36 -20.76
C TRP A 221 2.79 -25.55 -22.03
N GLY A 222 3.77 -24.79 -22.49
CA GLY A 222 3.65 -23.90 -23.64
C GLY A 222 2.92 -22.58 -23.39
N ALA A 223 2.23 -22.40 -22.22
CA ALA A 223 1.45 -21.20 -21.93
C ALA A 223 1.96 -20.38 -20.73
N GLY A 224 2.58 -21.02 -19.71
CA GLY A 224 3.10 -20.31 -18.55
C GLY A 224 2.70 -20.93 -17.21
N TYR A 225 2.18 -20.13 -16.29
CA TYR A 225 1.85 -20.54 -14.93
C TYR A 225 0.45 -20.10 -14.53
N LYS A 226 -0.19 -20.87 -13.66
CA LYS A 226 -1.44 -20.50 -13.00
C LYS A 226 -1.41 -20.91 -11.53
N PHE A 227 -2.18 -20.22 -10.68
CA PHE A 227 -2.58 -20.77 -9.41
C PHE A 227 -3.70 -21.79 -9.63
N ALA A 228 -3.73 -22.84 -8.82
CA ALA A 228 -4.74 -23.88 -8.94
C ALA A 228 -6.16 -23.30 -8.88
N ASP A 229 -7.10 -23.97 -9.54
CA ASP A 229 -8.52 -23.61 -9.52
C ASP A 229 -9.08 -23.79 -8.10
N LYS A 230 -10.16 -23.06 -7.75
CA LYS A 230 -10.86 -23.30 -6.49
C LYS A 230 -11.23 -24.79 -6.38
N PRO A 231 -11.02 -25.39 -5.18
CA PRO A 231 -11.38 -26.78 -4.94
C PRO A 231 -12.89 -26.99 -5.03
#